data_b93bd4529c719c17368985ea896e912e
#
_entry.id   b93bd4529c719c17368985ea896e912e
#
_cell.length_a   1.000
_cell.length_b   1.000
_cell.length_c   1.000
_cell.angle_alpha   90.00
_cell.angle_beta   90.00
_cell.angle_gamma   90.00
#
_symmetry.space_group_name_H-M   'P 1'
#
loop_
_entity.id
_entity.type
_entity.pdbx_description
1 polymer ?
#
loop_
_entity_poly.entity_id
_entity_poly.type
_entity_poly.pdbx_seq_one_letter_code
_entity_poly.pdbx_strand_id
1 'polypeptide(L)'
;QMCIRDSLQDGLVRDLVSKEKFEALLSKNGIANDTTVVLYGGNNNWFATYAYWYFKIYGHQDVRLIDGGRKLWELKGLPLVTEVPTRTATRYVAAERDNSIRAFRDEVIAAIGTLNIVDVRSPAEFSGELAAPAHLPQEGGQIKGHIPTAKNIPWSKAANEDGTFKTDTELKELYVGAGVDLAKDTIAYCRIGERSAFSWFVLHELLGVANVKNYDGSWTEYGSLVGVPVAVGA
;
A
#
# COMPACT_ATOMS: atom_id res chain seq x y z
N GLN A 1 7.45 0.69 -18.92
CA GLN A 1 6.99 0.57 -17.54
C GLN A 1 8.10 -0.07 -16.72
N MET A 2 8.67 0.69 -15.83
CA MET A 2 9.54 0.11 -14.80
C MET A 2 8.67 -0.74 -13.89
N CYS A 3 9.01 -2.01 -13.70
CA CYS A 3 8.31 -2.82 -12.72
C CYS A 3 8.70 -2.30 -11.34
N ILE A 4 7.88 -1.44 -10.77
CA ILE A 4 8.11 -0.76 -9.48
C ILE A 4 8.44 -1.79 -8.41
N ARG A 5 7.73 -2.92 -8.42
CA ARG A 5 7.93 -4.00 -7.46
C ARG A 5 9.36 -4.54 -7.48
N ASP A 6 9.90 -4.87 -8.64
CA ASP A 6 11.22 -5.50 -8.76
C ASP A 6 12.35 -4.52 -8.47
N SER A 7 12.10 -3.22 -8.64
CA SER A 7 13.10 -2.16 -8.47
C SER A 7 13.08 -1.52 -7.07
N LEU A 8 12.00 -1.69 -6.30
CA LEU A 8 11.82 -1.07 -5.00
C LEU A 8 11.98 -2.03 -3.81
N GLN A 9 12.30 -3.31 -4.06
CA GLN A 9 12.60 -4.27 -3.01
C GLN A 9 14.07 -4.66 -3.03
N ASP A 10 14.65 -4.90 -1.85
CA ASP A 10 16.00 -5.46 -1.75
C ASP A 10 16.00 -6.91 -2.25
N GLY A 11 17.01 -7.28 -3.01
CA GLY A 11 17.10 -8.60 -3.65
C GLY A 11 17.53 -9.72 -2.70
N LEU A 12 18.03 -9.42 -1.50
CA LEU A 12 18.52 -10.41 -0.53
C LEU A 12 17.66 -10.44 0.73
N VAL A 13 17.22 -9.28 1.17
CA VAL A 13 16.40 -9.13 2.36
C VAL A 13 15.03 -8.60 1.91
N ARG A 14 13.95 -9.19 2.41
CA ARG A 14 12.62 -8.67 2.15
C ARG A 14 12.40 -7.36 2.91
N ASP A 15 12.92 -6.29 2.37
CA ASP A 15 12.81 -4.93 2.87
C ASP A 15 12.74 -3.95 1.69
N LEU A 16 12.48 -2.69 2.02
CA LEU A 16 12.59 -1.58 1.08
C LEU A 16 14.05 -1.47 0.59
N VAL A 17 14.24 -1.08 -0.66
CA VAL A 17 15.61 -0.81 -1.17
C VAL A 17 16.33 0.21 -0.29
N SER A 18 17.66 0.14 -0.26
CA SER A 18 18.43 1.14 0.48
C SER A 18 18.24 2.54 -0.11
N LYS A 19 18.53 3.55 0.68
CA LYS A 19 18.52 4.97 0.27
C LYS A 19 19.33 5.17 -1.01
N GLU A 20 20.54 4.61 -1.06
CA GLU A 20 21.46 4.75 -2.18
C GLU A 20 20.91 4.07 -3.45
N LYS A 21 20.27 2.91 -3.32
CA LYS A 21 19.61 2.23 -4.45
C LYS A 21 18.41 3.05 -4.96
N PHE A 22 17.63 3.65 -4.05
CA PHE A 22 16.51 4.53 -4.42
C PHE A 22 17.01 5.79 -5.13
N GLU A 23 18.04 6.46 -4.61
CA GLU A 23 18.70 7.60 -5.25
C GLU A 23 19.22 7.29 -6.65
N ALA A 24 19.92 6.15 -6.79
CA ALA A 24 20.43 5.69 -8.09
C ALA A 24 19.31 5.41 -9.09
N LEU A 25 18.22 4.79 -8.62
CA LEU A 25 17.03 4.50 -9.44
C LEU A 25 16.41 5.77 -9.98
N LEU A 26 16.16 6.76 -9.13
CA LEU A 26 15.52 8.01 -9.51
C LEU A 26 16.45 8.85 -10.40
N SER A 27 17.72 8.97 -10.03
CA SER A 27 18.72 9.68 -10.82
C SER A 27 18.84 9.13 -12.25
N LYS A 28 18.93 7.80 -12.39
CA LYS A 28 18.98 7.12 -13.70
C LYS A 28 17.75 7.42 -14.55
N ASN A 29 16.59 7.60 -13.93
CA ASN A 29 15.33 7.87 -14.62
C ASN A 29 15.06 9.36 -14.83
N GLY A 30 16.03 10.24 -14.59
CA GLY A 30 15.91 11.68 -14.84
C GLY A 30 15.03 12.40 -13.81
N ILE A 31 14.89 11.85 -12.61
CA ILE A 31 14.14 12.46 -11.51
C ILE A 31 15.13 13.17 -10.58
N ALA A 32 14.93 14.47 -10.36
CA ALA A 32 15.62 15.28 -9.37
C ALA A 32 14.69 15.58 -8.18
N ASN A 33 15.19 16.23 -7.14
CA ASN A 33 14.40 16.49 -5.93
C ASN A 33 13.22 17.46 -6.15
N ASP A 34 13.30 18.30 -7.15
CA ASP A 34 12.28 19.29 -7.55
C ASP A 34 11.36 18.78 -8.68
N THR A 35 11.54 17.54 -9.12
CA THR A 35 10.72 16.95 -10.19
C THR A 35 9.32 16.61 -9.67
N THR A 36 8.28 17.08 -10.35
CA THR A 36 6.92 16.57 -10.13
C THR A 36 6.83 15.13 -10.64
N VAL A 37 6.59 14.19 -9.76
CA VAL A 37 6.38 12.77 -10.11
C VAL A 37 4.89 12.47 -10.13
N VAL A 38 4.38 12.10 -11.30
CA VAL A 38 2.96 11.72 -11.46
C VAL A 38 2.87 10.21 -11.65
N LEU A 39 2.24 9.54 -10.72
CA LEU A 39 2.07 8.09 -10.70
C LEU A 39 0.71 7.68 -11.24
N TYR A 40 0.68 6.59 -12.00
CA TYR A 40 -0.55 5.94 -12.41
C TYR A 40 -0.30 4.43 -12.60
N GLY A 41 -1.34 3.63 -12.51
CA GLY A 41 -1.21 2.18 -12.64
C GLY A 41 -2.49 1.52 -13.15
N GLY A 42 -2.43 0.22 -13.36
CA GLY A 42 -3.58 -0.67 -13.50
C GLY A 42 -4.17 -1.04 -12.13
N ASN A 43 -5.13 -1.98 -12.13
CA ASN A 43 -5.74 -2.50 -10.91
C ASN A 43 -6.17 -1.40 -9.93
N ASN A 44 -6.91 -0.39 -10.41
CA ASN A 44 -7.38 0.75 -9.63
C ASN A 44 -6.24 1.45 -8.84
N ASN A 45 -5.08 1.64 -9.48
CA ASN A 45 -3.90 2.32 -8.89
C ASN A 45 -3.24 1.63 -7.68
N TRP A 46 -3.56 0.40 -7.37
CA TRP A 46 -2.96 -0.29 -6.23
C TRP A 46 -1.43 -0.18 -6.20
N PHE A 47 -0.73 -0.50 -7.32
CA PHE A 47 0.74 -0.35 -7.38
C PHE A 47 1.21 1.10 -7.42
N ALA A 48 0.41 2.00 -7.96
CA ALA A 48 0.76 3.43 -7.98
C ALA A 48 0.72 4.03 -6.57
N THR A 49 -0.26 3.63 -5.74
CA THR A 49 -0.30 4.04 -4.32
C THR A 49 0.83 3.42 -3.49
N TYR A 50 1.26 2.20 -3.82
CA TYR A 50 2.44 1.62 -3.19
C TYR A 50 3.72 2.38 -3.55
N ALA A 51 3.88 2.78 -4.82
CA ALA A 51 4.99 3.65 -5.23
C ALA A 51 4.90 5.03 -4.54
N TYR A 52 3.70 5.62 -4.45
CA TYR A 52 3.47 6.87 -3.75
C TYR A 52 3.97 6.79 -2.30
N TRP A 53 3.59 5.74 -1.57
CA TRP A 53 4.04 5.50 -0.21
C TRP A 53 5.57 5.40 -0.11
N TYR A 54 6.24 4.76 -1.09
CA TYR A 54 7.71 4.73 -1.17
C TYR A 54 8.33 6.11 -1.33
N PHE A 55 7.79 6.93 -2.23
CA PHE A 55 8.25 8.30 -2.41
C PHE A 55 8.11 9.12 -1.12
N LYS A 56 7.02 8.92 -0.38
CA LYS A 56 6.81 9.60 0.91
C LYS A 56 7.81 9.13 1.96
N ILE A 57 8.11 7.83 2.05
CA ILE A 57 9.13 7.30 2.96
C ILE A 57 10.50 7.93 2.72
N TYR A 58 10.87 8.16 1.47
CA TYR A 58 12.15 8.77 1.11
C TYR A 58 12.10 10.29 0.95
N GLY A 59 11.01 10.91 1.39
CA GLY A 59 10.88 12.35 1.53
C GLY A 59 10.70 13.14 0.24
N HIS A 60 10.29 12.49 -0.87
CA HIS A 60 9.99 13.22 -2.10
C HIS A 60 8.74 14.08 -1.93
N GLN A 61 8.85 15.39 -2.23
CA GLN A 61 7.81 16.35 -1.89
C GLN A 61 6.65 16.36 -2.89
N ASP A 62 6.93 16.48 -4.18
CA ASP A 62 5.91 16.63 -5.23
C ASP A 62 5.66 15.30 -5.94
N VAL A 63 4.98 14.40 -5.25
CA VAL A 63 4.47 13.15 -5.81
C VAL A 63 2.94 13.21 -5.89
N ARG A 64 2.39 12.85 -7.03
CA ARG A 64 0.96 12.94 -7.35
C ARG A 64 0.47 11.63 -7.94
N LEU A 65 -0.84 11.41 -7.84
CA LEU A 65 -1.51 10.24 -8.40
C LEU A 65 -2.57 10.68 -9.42
N ILE A 66 -2.65 10.00 -10.57
CA ILE A 66 -3.78 10.18 -11.49
C ILE A 66 -4.94 9.36 -10.97
N ASP A 67 -6.00 10.02 -10.53
CA ASP A 67 -7.22 9.34 -10.08
C ASP A 67 -7.85 8.53 -11.22
N GLY A 68 -8.27 7.30 -10.95
CA GLY A 68 -8.72 6.34 -11.94
C GLY A 68 -7.61 5.63 -12.73
N GLY A 69 -6.37 6.13 -12.65
CA GLY A 69 -5.19 5.53 -13.24
C GLY A 69 -5.35 5.18 -14.72
N ARG A 70 -4.72 4.07 -15.13
CA ARG A 70 -4.76 3.60 -16.51
C ARG A 70 -6.18 3.22 -16.95
N LYS A 71 -7.00 2.68 -16.06
CA LYS A 71 -8.36 2.24 -16.39
C LYS A 71 -9.23 3.40 -16.89
N LEU A 72 -9.28 4.50 -16.13
CA LEU A 72 -10.04 5.69 -16.54
C LEU A 72 -9.45 6.34 -17.79
N TRP A 73 -8.11 6.35 -17.90
CA TRP A 73 -7.42 6.86 -19.09
C TRP A 73 -7.88 6.15 -20.37
N GLU A 74 -7.94 4.81 -20.34
CA GLU A 74 -8.41 3.98 -21.46
C GLU A 74 -9.92 4.15 -21.70
N LEU A 75 -10.75 4.21 -20.66
CA LEU A 75 -12.19 4.46 -20.77
C LEU A 75 -12.50 5.80 -21.44
N LYS A 76 -11.68 6.83 -21.20
CA LYS A 76 -11.80 8.14 -21.85
C LYS A 76 -11.18 8.19 -23.26
N GLY A 77 -10.63 7.11 -23.77
CA GLY A 77 -9.98 7.06 -25.08
C GLY A 77 -8.77 7.97 -25.21
N LEU A 78 -8.07 8.25 -24.10
CA LEU A 78 -6.90 9.12 -24.11
C LEU A 78 -5.70 8.41 -24.75
N PRO A 79 -4.77 9.16 -25.40
CA PRO A 79 -3.72 8.56 -26.19
C PRO A 79 -2.74 7.74 -25.34
N LEU A 80 -2.36 6.60 -25.85
CA LEU A 80 -1.29 5.75 -25.33
C LEU A 80 -0.18 5.66 -26.37
N VAL A 81 1.06 5.67 -25.92
CA VAL A 81 2.25 5.52 -26.76
C VAL A 81 3.08 4.33 -26.31
N THR A 82 3.80 3.72 -27.24
CA THR A 82 4.72 2.62 -26.98
C THR A 82 6.18 3.07 -26.94
N GLU A 83 6.44 4.31 -27.37
CA GLU A 83 7.78 4.87 -27.32
C GLU A 83 8.23 5.11 -25.88
N VAL A 84 9.43 4.64 -25.56
CA VAL A 84 10.06 4.90 -24.27
C VAL A 84 10.89 6.17 -24.40
N PRO A 85 10.55 7.25 -23.71
CA PRO A 85 11.30 8.50 -23.82
C PRO A 85 12.72 8.33 -23.25
N THR A 86 13.71 8.82 -23.99
CA THR A 86 15.08 8.94 -23.47
C THR A 86 15.12 10.04 -22.42
N ARG A 87 15.71 9.73 -21.28
CA ARG A 87 15.85 10.68 -20.16
C ARG A 87 17.32 10.91 -19.86
N THR A 88 17.70 12.15 -19.64
CA THR A 88 19.02 12.48 -19.11
C THR A 88 19.05 12.18 -17.63
N ALA A 89 20.08 11.48 -17.17
CA ALA A 89 20.26 11.22 -15.75
C ALA A 89 20.43 12.53 -14.97
N THR A 90 19.89 12.54 -13.76
CA THR A 90 19.95 13.67 -12.83
C THR A 90 20.70 13.29 -11.56
N ARG A 91 20.72 14.16 -10.58
CA ARG A 91 21.14 13.86 -9.21
C ARG A 91 19.93 13.93 -8.29
N TYR A 92 19.56 12.82 -7.70
CA TYR A 92 18.54 12.73 -6.66
C TYR A 92 19.20 12.44 -5.31
N VAL A 93 18.73 13.10 -4.25
CA VAL A 93 19.19 12.88 -2.87
C VAL A 93 17.95 12.61 -2.02
N ALA A 94 17.82 11.39 -1.53
CA ALA A 94 16.71 10.99 -0.67
C ALA A 94 16.92 11.48 0.77
N ALA A 95 15.82 11.71 1.48
CA ALA A 95 15.86 11.84 2.93
C ALA A 95 16.16 10.47 3.58
N GLU A 96 16.44 10.47 4.88
CA GLU A 96 16.39 9.24 5.66
C GLU A 96 14.96 8.69 5.67
N ARG A 97 14.83 7.36 5.80
CA ARG A 97 13.51 6.72 5.80
C ARG A 97 12.61 7.27 6.88
N ASP A 98 11.47 7.80 6.50
CA ASP A 98 10.42 8.16 7.44
C ASP A 98 9.62 6.90 7.83
N ASN A 99 9.94 6.36 8.99
CA ASN A 99 9.24 5.20 9.55
C ASN A 99 7.94 5.59 10.28
N SER A 100 7.58 6.86 10.35
CA SER A 100 6.32 7.29 10.97
C SER A 100 5.08 6.77 10.24
N ILE A 101 5.20 6.52 8.93
CA ILE A 101 4.14 5.98 8.06
C ILE A 101 4.28 4.47 7.78
N ARG A 102 5.23 3.78 8.44
CA ARG A 102 5.48 2.35 8.34
C ARG A 102 5.28 1.68 9.70
N ALA A 103 4.53 0.59 9.75
CA ALA A 103 4.41 -0.22 10.96
C ALA A 103 5.34 -1.44 10.88
N PHE A 104 5.88 -1.81 12.03
CA PHE A 104 6.71 -3.01 12.20
C PHE A 104 5.97 -4.04 13.07
N ARG A 105 6.38 -5.30 12.96
CA ARG A 105 5.77 -6.46 13.62
C ARG A 105 5.44 -6.24 15.10
N ASP A 106 6.40 -5.76 15.88
CA ASP A 106 6.23 -5.63 17.33
C ASP A 106 5.21 -4.53 17.67
N GLU A 107 5.17 -3.46 16.87
CA GLU A 107 4.17 -2.41 16.96
C GLU A 107 2.76 -2.93 16.63
N VAL A 108 2.64 -3.77 15.59
CA VAL A 108 1.37 -4.40 15.21
C VAL A 108 0.85 -5.31 16.33
N ILE A 109 1.73 -6.10 16.96
CA ILE A 109 1.35 -6.95 18.10
C ILE A 109 0.86 -6.09 19.27
N ALA A 110 1.55 -5.00 19.59
CA ALA A 110 1.16 -4.06 20.66
C ALA A 110 -0.15 -3.30 20.36
N ALA A 111 -0.50 -3.13 19.08
CA ALA A 111 -1.71 -2.44 18.65
C ALA A 111 -3.00 -3.26 18.85
N ILE A 112 -2.90 -4.56 19.07
CA ILE A 112 -4.08 -5.44 19.23
C ILE A 112 -4.95 -4.96 20.41
N GLY A 113 -6.22 -4.67 20.13
CA GLY A 113 -7.19 -4.18 21.12
C GLY A 113 -7.05 -2.71 21.53
N THR A 114 -6.04 -1.99 21.03
CA THR A 114 -5.78 -0.59 21.41
C THR A 114 -5.93 0.38 20.23
N LEU A 115 -5.43 0.05 19.06
CA LEU A 115 -5.49 0.86 17.85
C LEU A 115 -6.49 0.28 16.84
N ASN A 116 -6.79 1.05 15.80
CA ASN A 116 -7.44 0.48 14.63
C ASN A 116 -6.45 -0.41 13.88
N ILE A 117 -6.85 -1.64 13.58
CA ILE A 117 -6.15 -2.53 12.65
C ILE A 117 -7.10 -2.81 11.50
N VAL A 118 -6.69 -2.51 10.28
CA VAL A 118 -7.51 -2.68 9.07
C VAL A 118 -6.89 -3.75 8.18
N ASP A 119 -7.57 -4.88 8.06
CA ASP A 119 -7.25 -5.94 7.11
C ASP A 119 -7.93 -5.64 5.76
N VAL A 120 -7.14 -5.35 4.76
CA VAL A 120 -7.66 -4.97 3.45
C VAL A 120 -7.72 -6.13 2.45
N ARG A 121 -7.49 -7.37 2.93
CA ARG A 121 -7.61 -8.59 2.13
C ARG A 121 -9.08 -8.93 1.85
N SER A 122 -9.30 -9.95 1.04
CA SER A 122 -10.64 -10.47 0.80
C SER A 122 -11.25 -11.06 2.08
N PRO A 123 -12.59 -11.13 2.18
CA PRO A 123 -13.25 -11.80 3.31
C PRO A 123 -12.79 -13.25 3.51
N ALA A 124 -12.53 -13.99 2.43
CA ALA A 124 -12.05 -15.37 2.51
C ALA A 124 -10.62 -15.50 3.06
N GLU A 125 -9.75 -14.51 2.77
CA GLU A 125 -8.43 -14.41 3.41
C GLU A 125 -8.55 -14.04 4.90
N PHE A 126 -9.47 -13.13 5.22
CA PHE A 126 -9.71 -12.68 6.59
C PHE A 126 -10.30 -13.80 7.47
N SER A 127 -11.34 -14.48 7.00
CA SER A 127 -12.00 -15.55 7.74
C SER A 127 -11.11 -16.78 7.96
N GLY A 128 -10.01 -16.92 7.21
CA GLY A 128 -9.14 -18.09 7.26
C GLY A 128 -9.57 -19.21 6.32
N GLU A 129 -10.53 -18.97 5.43
CA GLU A 129 -10.87 -19.92 4.35
C GLU A 129 -9.67 -20.07 3.39
N LEU A 130 -9.05 -18.96 3.00
CA LEU A 130 -7.87 -18.91 2.14
C LEU A 130 -6.65 -18.37 2.89
N ALA A 131 -5.46 -18.86 2.55
CA ALA A 131 -4.19 -18.29 3.02
C ALA A 131 -3.73 -17.09 2.16
N ALA A 132 -4.08 -17.10 0.87
CA ALA A 132 -3.74 -16.09 -0.12
C ALA A 132 -4.89 -15.94 -1.12
N PRO A 133 -4.88 -14.93 -2.02
CA PRO A 133 -5.84 -14.85 -3.12
C PRO A 133 -5.95 -16.18 -3.87
N ALA A 134 -7.16 -16.57 -4.26
CA ALA A 134 -7.44 -17.90 -4.82
C ALA A 134 -6.60 -18.27 -6.05
N HIS A 135 -6.15 -17.27 -6.82
CA HIS A 135 -5.31 -17.47 -8.02
C HIS A 135 -3.81 -17.59 -7.70
N LEU A 136 -3.42 -17.47 -6.43
CA LEU A 136 -2.03 -17.62 -5.99
C LEU A 136 -1.83 -18.94 -5.23
N PRO A 137 -0.58 -19.44 -5.15
CA PRO A 137 -0.28 -20.58 -4.31
C PRO A 137 -0.71 -20.33 -2.88
N GLN A 138 -1.34 -21.34 -2.26
CA GLN A 138 -1.73 -21.34 -0.86
C GLN A 138 -0.54 -21.84 -0.03
N GLU A 139 0.15 -20.94 0.64
CA GLU A 139 1.39 -21.24 1.37
C GLU A 139 1.07 -22.05 2.65
N GLY A 140 1.53 -23.29 2.71
CA GLY A 140 1.28 -24.19 3.85
C GLY A 140 2.03 -23.82 5.14
N GLY A 141 3.06 -22.95 5.06
CA GLY A 141 3.82 -22.48 6.22
C GLY A 141 3.20 -21.30 6.97
N GLN A 142 2.11 -20.73 6.44
CA GLN A 142 1.39 -19.63 7.07
C GLN A 142 0.10 -20.13 7.72
N ILE A 143 -0.17 -19.65 8.94
CA ILE A 143 -1.47 -19.84 9.56
C ILE A 143 -2.53 -19.04 8.80
N LYS A 144 -3.75 -19.57 8.70
CA LYS A 144 -4.90 -18.87 8.11
C LYS A 144 -5.62 -18.04 9.17
N GLY A 145 -6.25 -16.94 8.75
CA GLY A 145 -7.01 -16.05 9.63
C GLY A 145 -6.54 -14.60 9.54
N HIS A 146 -6.68 -13.86 10.63
CA HIS A 146 -6.39 -12.44 10.70
C HIS A 146 -5.81 -12.02 12.06
N ILE A 147 -5.25 -10.82 12.12
CA ILE A 147 -4.79 -10.21 13.38
C ILE A 147 -6.01 -9.93 14.26
N PRO A 148 -6.04 -10.38 15.54
CA PRO A 148 -7.18 -10.13 16.42
C PRO A 148 -7.56 -8.66 16.48
N THR A 149 -8.85 -8.37 16.59
CA THR A 149 -9.46 -7.04 16.59
C THR A 149 -9.40 -6.27 15.27
N ALA A 150 -8.77 -6.81 14.23
CA ALA A 150 -8.75 -6.20 12.90
C ALA A 150 -10.18 -6.10 12.32
N LYS A 151 -10.42 -5.02 11.58
CA LYS A 151 -11.63 -4.82 10.78
C LYS A 151 -11.35 -5.18 9.32
N ASN A 152 -12.19 -6.04 8.73
CA ASN A 152 -12.01 -6.39 7.32
C ASN A 152 -12.67 -5.36 6.42
N ILE A 153 -11.85 -4.62 5.72
CA ILE A 153 -12.29 -3.63 4.71
C ILE A 153 -11.49 -3.88 3.43
N PRO A 154 -11.98 -4.74 2.53
CA PRO A 154 -11.30 -5.01 1.28
C PRO A 154 -10.94 -3.73 0.54
N TRP A 155 -9.66 -3.57 0.17
CA TRP A 155 -9.14 -2.35 -0.46
C TRP A 155 -9.96 -1.88 -1.66
N SER A 156 -10.48 -2.82 -2.45
CA SER A 156 -11.26 -2.52 -3.66
C SER A 156 -12.59 -1.83 -3.38
N LYS A 157 -13.12 -1.89 -2.15
CA LYS A 157 -14.35 -1.19 -1.77
C LYS A 157 -14.19 0.33 -1.74
N ALA A 158 -12.97 0.85 -1.70
CA ALA A 158 -12.69 2.28 -1.72
C ALA A 158 -12.50 2.84 -3.15
N ALA A 159 -12.65 2.00 -4.18
CA ALA A 159 -12.61 2.40 -5.59
C ALA A 159 -13.97 2.22 -6.27
N ASN A 160 -14.23 3.08 -7.25
CA ASN A 160 -15.36 2.97 -8.18
C ASN A 160 -15.04 1.99 -9.32
N GLU A 161 -16.05 1.62 -10.09
CA GLU A 161 -15.88 0.72 -11.23
C GLU A 161 -14.96 1.28 -12.33
N ASP A 162 -14.87 2.59 -12.48
CA ASP A 162 -13.95 3.24 -13.42
C ASP A 162 -12.51 3.38 -12.91
N GLY A 163 -12.26 2.94 -11.69
CA GLY A 163 -10.96 2.97 -11.03
C GLY A 163 -10.66 4.23 -10.24
N THR A 164 -11.56 5.22 -10.23
CA THR A 164 -11.45 6.39 -9.37
C THR A 164 -11.66 6.04 -7.91
N PHE A 165 -11.13 6.85 -7.00
CA PHE A 165 -11.49 6.73 -5.60
C PHE A 165 -12.97 7.12 -5.39
N LYS A 166 -13.59 6.53 -4.40
CA LYS A 166 -14.88 7.00 -3.91
C LYS A 166 -14.75 8.40 -3.31
N THR A 167 -15.86 9.11 -3.21
CA THR A 167 -15.92 10.43 -2.57
C THR A 167 -15.54 10.36 -1.09
N ASP A 168 -15.08 11.47 -0.52
CA ASP A 168 -14.72 11.56 0.91
C ASP A 168 -15.87 11.10 1.82
N THR A 169 -17.10 11.41 1.45
CA THR A 169 -18.30 10.99 2.21
C THR A 169 -18.46 9.47 2.18
N GLU A 170 -18.41 8.85 1.00
CA GLU A 170 -18.51 7.39 0.85
C GLU A 170 -17.35 6.66 1.53
N LEU A 171 -16.14 7.22 1.46
CA LEU A 171 -14.97 6.68 2.14
C LEU A 171 -15.12 6.74 3.66
N LYS A 172 -15.57 7.87 4.22
CA LYS A 172 -15.87 7.98 5.65
C LYS A 172 -16.92 6.97 6.09
N GLU A 173 -18.02 6.87 5.33
CA GLU A 173 -19.08 5.88 5.62
C GLU A 173 -18.55 4.45 5.56
N LEU A 174 -17.68 4.11 4.60
CA LEU A 174 -17.07 2.80 4.48
C LEU A 174 -16.26 2.41 5.72
N TYR A 175 -15.37 3.30 6.18
CA TYR A 175 -14.48 2.99 7.30
C TYR A 175 -15.21 3.08 8.65
N VAL A 176 -15.97 4.14 8.89
CA VAL A 176 -16.74 4.32 10.14
C VAL A 176 -17.83 3.25 10.27
N GLY A 177 -18.52 2.92 9.18
CA GLY A 177 -19.52 1.84 9.15
C GLY A 177 -18.96 0.46 9.46
N ALA A 178 -17.66 0.25 9.20
CA ALA A 178 -16.94 -0.96 9.59
C ALA A 178 -16.36 -0.89 11.02
N GLY A 179 -16.61 0.20 11.76
CA GLY A 179 -16.16 0.37 13.15
C GLY A 179 -14.74 0.92 13.29
N VAL A 180 -14.21 1.60 12.28
CA VAL A 180 -12.94 2.32 12.36
C VAL A 180 -13.21 3.71 12.94
N ASP A 181 -12.53 4.06 14.01
CA ASP A 181 -12.53 5.39 14.60
C ASP A 181 -11.47 6.26 13.92
N LEU A 182 -11.88 7.19 13.06
CA LEU A 182 -10.95 8.03 12.30
C LEU A 182 -10.11 9.00 13.17
N ALA A 183 -10.42 9.13 14.45
CA ALA A 183 -9.62 9.91 15.39
C ALA A 183 -8.48 9.10 16.04
N LYS A 184 -8.44 7.79 15.83
CA LYS A 184 -7.42 6.91 16.39
C LYS A 184 -6.36 6.53 15.38
N ASP A 185 -5.16 6.27 15.88
CA ASP A 185 -4.07 5.70 15.12
C ASP A 185 -4.50 4.41 14.44
N THR A 186 -4.09 4.23 13.20
CA THR A 186 -4.55 3.13 12.35
C THR A 186 -3.38 2.42 11.68
N ILE A 187 -3.39 1.10 11.72
CA ILE A 187 -2.46 0.26 10.97
C ILE A 187 -3.25 -0.52 9.91
N ALA A 188 -2.87 -0.33 8.64
CA ALA A 188 -3.41 -1.10 7.53
C ALA A 188 -2.45 -2.21 7.11
N TYR A 189 -2.96 -3.42 6.85
CA TYR A 189 -2.17 -4.53 6.34
C TYR A 189 -2.92 -5.34 5.29
N CYS A 190 -2.17 -6.06 4.47
CA CYS A 190 -2.73 -7.01 3.51
C CYS A 190 -1.97 -8.34 3.51
N ARG A 191 -1.53 -8.85 2.35
CA ARG A 191 -0.66 -10.01 2.25
C ARG A 191 0.82 -9.62 2.29
N ILE A 192 1.23 -8.55 1.57
CA ILE A 192 2.63 -8.14 1.37
C ILE A 192 2.83 -6.60 1.39
N GLY A 193 1.86 -5.83 1.89
CA GLY A 193 1.97 -4.37 2.03
C GLY A 193 1.54 -3.53 0.83
N GLU A 194 1.28 -4.14 -0.32
CA GLU A 194 0.97 -3.40 -1.55
C GLU A 194 -0.49 -2.91 -1.59
N ARG A 195 -1.46 -3.82 -1.35
CA ARG A 195 -2.91 -3.47 -1.28
C ARG A 195 -3.20 -2.54 -0.08
N SER A 196 -2.49 -2.71 1.01
CA SER A 196 -2.64 -1.87 2.20
C SER A 196 -2.07 -0.47 2.01
N ALA A 197 -1.10 -0.27 1.12
CA ALA A 197 -0.66 1.06 0.72
C ALA A 197 -1.77 1.86 0.02
N PHE A 198 -2.68 1.19 -0.69
CA PHE A 198 -3.87 1.86 -1.25
C PHE A 198 -4.79 2.36 -0.12
N SER A 199 -5.09 1.54 0.87
CA SER A 199 -5.92 1.95 2.01
C SER A 199 -5.21 2.97 2.90
N TRP A 200 -3.88 2.89 3.04
CA TRP A 200 -3.08 3.93 3.67
C TRP A 200 -3.25 5.26 2.95
N PHE A 201 -3.14 5.28 1.62
CA PHE A 201 -3.35 6.49 0.82
C PHE A 201 -4.75 7.08 1.02
N VAL A 202 -5.78 6.24 1.02
CA VAL A 202 -7.17 6.67 1.27
C VAL A 202 -7.32 7.30 2.65
N LEU A 203 -6.86 6.63 3.70
CA LEU A 203 -7.01 7.11 5.07
C LEU A 203 -6.15 8.34 5.34
N HIS A 204 -4.88 8.31 4.93
CA HIS A 204 -3.91 9.37 5.23
C HIS A 204 -4.07 10.58 4.30
N GLU A 205 -4.02 10.37 2.98
CA GLU A 205 -3.97 11.46 2.00
C GLU A 205 -5.37 12.02 1.66
N LEU A 206 -6.39 11.17 1.53
CA LEU A 206 -7.73 11.62 1.17
C LEU A 206 -8.58 11.99 2.38
N LEU A 207 -8.59 11.16 3.42
CA LEU A 207 -9.42 11.42 4.62
C LEU A 207 -8.70 12.23 5.70
N GLY A 208 -7.40 12.48 5.56
CA GLY A 208 -6.62 13.30 6.48
C GLY A 208 -6.45 12.69 7.89
N VAL A 209 -6.53 11.36 8.02
CA VAL A 209 -6.25 10.68 9.28
C VAL A 209 -4.76 10.81 9.59
N ALA A 210 -4.41 11.45 10.71
CA ALA A 210 -3.06 11.90 10.98
C ALA A 210 -2.03 10.76 11.13
N ASN A 211 -2.39 9.70 11.86
CA ASN A 211 -1.48 8.61 12.20
C ASN A 211 -1.93 7.31 11.55
N VAL A 212 -1.64 7.15 10.26
CA VAL A 212 -1.88 5.91 9.52
C VAL A 212 -0.56 5.29 9.11
N LYS A 213 -0.37 4.02 9.42
CA LYS A 213 0.82 3.26 9.05
C LYS A 213 0.47 2.10 8.13
N ASN A 214 1.32 1.86 7.15
CA ASN A 214 1.26 0.65 6.33
C ASN A 214 2.19 -0.41 6.94
N TYR A 215 1.64 -1.55 7.32
CA TYR A 215 2.40 -2.73 7.72
C TYR A 215 2.75 -3.54 6.47
N ASP A 216 3.92 -3.31 5.90
CA ASP A 216 4.34 -3.95 4.65
C ASP A 216 4.80 -5.41 4.85
N GLY A 217 5.24 -5.81 6.04
CA GLY A 217 5.41 -7.21 6.42
C GLY A 217 4.12 -8.02 6.23
N SER A 218 3.01 -7.43 6.63
CA SER A 218 1.65 -7.93 6.40
C SER A 218 1.45 -9.40 6.81
N TRP A 219 0.47 -10.07 6.20
CA TRP A 219 0.17 -11.45 6.57
C TRP A 219 1.30 -12.43 6.27
N THR A 220 2.10 -12.17 5.25
CA THR A 220 3.26 -13.02 4.94
C THR A 220 4.29 -13.04 6.07
N GLU A 221 4.47 -11.94 6.79
CA GLU A 221 5.28 -11.92 8.01
C GLU A 221 4.46 -12.43 9.20
N TYR A 222 3.34 -11.79 9.51
CA TYR A 222 2.56 -12.06 10.72
C TYR A 222 2.09 -13.52 10.80
N GLY A 223 1.51 -14.05 9.71
CA GLY A 223 1.01 -15.42 9.65
C GLY A 223 2.08 -16.52 9.69
N SER A 224 3.36 -16.12 9.56
CA SER A 224 4.52 -17.03 9.66
C SER A 224 5.22 -16.96 11.02
N LEU A 225 4.77 -16.07 11.92
CA LEU A 225 5.36 -15.92 13.25
C LEU A 225 4.87 -17.04 14.19
N VAL A 226 5.79 -17.50 15.03
CA VAL A 226 5.47 -18.46 16.10
C VAL A 226 5.04 -17.70 17.35
N GLY A 227 3.94 -18.15 17.98
CA GLY A 227 3.50 -17.62 19.28
C GLY A 227 2.73 -16.29 19.23
N VAL A 228 2.33 -15.81 18.06
CA VAL A 228 1.47 -14.62 17.94
C VAL A 228 -0.01 -15.00 17.95
N PRO A 229 -0.90 -14.14 18.47
CA PRO A 229 -2.33 -14.42 18.47
C PRO A 229 -2.92 -14.28 17.07
N VAL A 230 -3.80 -15.21 16.69
CA VAL A 230 -4.53 -15.20 15.42
C VAL A 230 -6.01 -15.45 15.70
N ALA A 231 -6.88 -14.71 15.01
CA ALA A 231 -8.31 -14.94 14.99
C ALA A 231 -8.74 -15.57 13.65
N VAL A 232 -9.81 -16.36 13.70
CA VAL A 232 -10.41 -17.07 12.57
C VAL A 232 -11.91 -16.82 12.60
N GLY A 233 -12.53 -16.76 11.43
CA GLY A 233 -13.96 -16.46 11.30
C GLY A 233 -14.21 -14.96 11.03
N ALA A 234 -15.51 -14.59 11.03
CA ALA A 234 -15.96 -13.23 10.78
C ALA A 234 -15.92 -12.38 12.06
#